data_f0f407459b0ab2ed89b3a30565ff9c9b
#
_entry.id   f0f407459b0ab2ed89b3a30565ff9c9b
#
_cell.length_a   1.000
_cell.length_b   1.000
_cell.length_c   1.000
_cell.angle_alpha   90.00
_cell.angle_beta   90.00
_cell.angle_gamma   90.00
#
_symmetry.space_group_name_H-M   'P 1'
#
loop_
_entity.id
_entity.type
_entity.pdbx_description
1 polymer ?
#
loop_
_entity_poly.entity_id
_entity_poly.type
_entity_poly.pdbx_seq_one_letter_code
_entity_poly.pdbx_strand_id
1 'polypeptide(L)'
;MPDDLDRASRLNARIREKLLHYLPRPGILPTAIEGFSLARREETGTPEKCFEKPLVGLVVQGTKHSYMGGREYVYSASQSIVAAVDMPISSYVEGPTPEEPFLFCYCYLDKPLLAALTAEMPRGTEAGTDEMTGVSVADTHPDILEMFLRLIELLEKPEQIALRAPMMLRELHYLLLISPHGHILRRLNTLGTQNHQAMQAVEWIRRNYRTTLRIATLARQVNMSTANLHRCFKLLTGLSPLQYQKQLRLYEAQRLMLFENERASAAAFKVGYESITQFTREYKREFGEPPLRDTHRRRGTAALSGRPEP
;
A
#
# COMPACT_ATOMS: atom_id res chain seq x y z
N MET A 1 19.41 -21.48 3.86
CA MET A 1 19.83 -22.41 2.79
C MET A 1 18.76 -23.51 2.60
N PRO A 2 19.02 -24.85 2.43
CA PRO A 2 17.91 -25.81 2.31
C PRO A 2 16.94 -25.81 3.49
N ASP A 3 17.45 -25.63 4.70
CA ASP A 3 16.68 -25.58 5.94
C ASP A 3 15.74 -24.37 6.01
N ASP A 4 16.16 -23.22 5.46
CA ASP A 4 15.31 -22.00 5.41
C ASP A 4 14.16 -22.13 4.43
N LEU A 5 14.36 -22.81 3.28
CA LEU A 5 13.31 -23.05 2.30
C LEU A 5 12.23 -23.99 2.86
N ASP A 6 12.66 -25.05 3.56
CA ASP A 6 11.74 -25.99 4.21
C ASP A 6 10.98 -25.31 5.38
N ARG A 7 11.66 -24.47 6.18
CA ARG A 7 11.02 -23.66 7.22
C ARG A 7 10.01 -22.69 6.61
N ALA A 8 10.36 -21.97 5.54
CA ALA A 8 9.47 -21.04 4.86
C ALA A 8 8.22 -21.75 4.32
N SER A 9 8.38 -22.89 3.68
CA SER A 9 7.27 -23.70 3.16
C SER A 9 6.31 -24.15 4.27
N ARG A 10 6.83 -24.65 5.39
CA ARG A 10 6.01 -25.04 6.56
C ARG A 10 5.25 -23.85 7.15
N LEU A 11 5.91 -22.70 7.31
CA LEU A 11 5.28 -21.47 7.83
C LEU A 11 4.18 -20.98 6.89
N ASN A 12 4.44 -20.95 5.59
CA ASN A 12 3.45 -20.54 4.59
C ASN A 12 2.22 -21.45 4.59
N ALA A 13 2.41 -22.78 4.71
CA ALA A 13 1.32 -23.75 4.80
C ALA A 13 0.43 -23.50 6.05
N ARG A 14 1.05 -23.19 7.19
CA ARG A 14 0.31 -22.83 8.43
C ARG A 14 -0.45 -21.52 8.27
N ILE A 15 0.16 -20.50 7.67
CA ILE A 15 -0.51 -19.23 7.38
C ILE A 15 -1.71 -19.48 6.46
N ARG A 16 -1.55 -20.29 5.41
CA ARG A 16 -2.63 -20.66 4.48
C ARG A 16 -3.82 -21.29 5.21
N GLU A 17 -3.57 -22.25 6.08
CA GLU A 17 -4.62 -22.91 6.89
C GLU A 17 -5.39 -21.90 7.73
N LYS A 18 -4.68 -21.00 8.42
CA LYS A 18 -5.28 -19.94 9.24
C LYS A 18 -6.10 -18.96 8.40
N LEU A 19 -5.59 -18.52 7.23
CA LEU A 19 -6.34 -17.62 6.36
C LEU A 19 -7.64 -18.27 5.86
N LEU A 20 -7.63 -19.53 5.48
CA LEU A 20 -8.84 -20.26 5.07
C LEU A 20 -9.85 -20.40 6.20
N HIS A 21 -9.39 -20.54 7.45
CA HIS A 21 -10.23 -20.55 8.64
C HIS A 21 -10.91 -19.20 8.87
N TYR A 22 -10.15 -18.10 8.85
CA TYR A 22 -10.69 -16.76 9.08
C TYR A 22 -11.51 -16.21 7.90
N LEU A 23 -11.22 -16.67 6.69
CA LEU A 23 -11.88 -16.25 5.45
C LEU A 23 -12.53 -17.45 4.75
N PRO A 24 -13.65 -17.99 5.28
CA PRO A 24 -14.37 -19.10 4.65
C PRO A 24 -15.01 -18.73 3.31
N ARG A 25 -15.14 -17.42 3.01
CA ARG A 25 -15.67 -16.84 1.77
C ARG A 25 -14.73 -15.75 1.24
N PRO A 26 -14.77 -15.44 -0.09
CA PRO A 26 -13.97 -14.36 -0.64
C PRO A 26 -14.31 -13.01 0.01
N GLY A 27 -13.30 -12.19 0.23
CA GLY A 27 -13.43 -10.88 0.84
C GLY A 27 -12.13 -10.37 1.44
N ILE A 28 -12.22 -9.21 2.10
CA ILE A 28 -11.16 -8.63 2.93
C ILE A 28 -11.67 -8.56 4.36
N LEU A 29 -10.89 -9.10 5.29
CA LEU A 29 -11.15 -9.05 6.73
C LEU A 29 -10.13 -8.09 7.38
N PRO A 30 -10.52 -6.86 7.74
CA PRO A 30 -9.76 -6.05 8.68
C PRO A 30 -9.79 -6.75 10.03
N THR A 31 -8.63 -6.94 10.62
CA THR A 31 -8.55 -7.65 11.89
C THR A 31 -8.67 -6.68 13.08
N ALA A 32 -8.74 -7.24 14.30
CA ALA A 32 -8.67 -6.45 15.52
C ALA A 32 -7.27 -5.84 15.77
N ILE A 33 -6.25 -6.23 15.01
CA ILE A 33 -4.93 -5.60 15.01
C ILE A 33 -4.96 -4.45 14.01
N GLU A 34 -4.82 -3.22 14.50
CA GLU A 34 -4.87 -2.03 13.67
C GLU A 34 -3.85 -2.10 12.51
N GLY A 35 -4.33 -1.82 11.30
CA GLY A 35 -3.50 -1.85 10.10
C GLY A 35 -3.20 -3.23 9.53
N PHE A 36 -3.62 -4.32 10.18
CA PHE A 36 -3.41 -5.68 9.71
C PHE A 36 -4.70 -6.28 9.13
N SER A 37 -4.64 -6.83 7.92
CA SER A 37 -5.81 -7.39 7.22
C SER A 37 -5.47 -8.66 6.47
N LEU A 38 -6.50 -9.50 6.31
CA LEU A 38 -6.47 -10.76 5.55
C LEU A 38 -7.35 -10.62 4.31
N ALA A 39 -6.98 -11.27 3.21
CA ALA A 39 -7.75 -11.20 1.96
C ALA A 39 -7.81 -12.56 1.26
N ARG A 40 -8.98 -12.88 0.70
CA ARG A 40 -9.25 -14.05 -0.14
C ARG A 40 -9.96 -13.60 -1.43
N ARG A 41 -9.50 -14.10 -2.58
CA ARG A 41 -10.14 -13.92 -3.89
C ARG A 41 -10.31 -15.26 -4.58
N GLU A 42 -11.43 -15.43 -5.28
CA GLU A 42 -11.79 -16.65 -6.01
C GLU A 42 -12.02 -16.37 -7.49
N GLU A 43 -11.96 -15.10 -7.89
CA GLU A 43 -12.14 -14.64 -9.26
C GLU A 43 -11.08 -13.61 -9.61
N THR A 44 -10.63 -13.61 -10.87
CA THR A 44 -9.65 -12.65 -11.38
C THR A 44 -10.18 -11.21 -11.27
N GLY A 45 -11.44 -11.00 -11.57
CA GLY A 45 -12.08 -9.69 -11.56
C GLY A 45 -11.49 -8.71 -12.59
N THR A 46 -12.02 -7.51 -12.63
CA THR A 46 -11.42 -6.38 -13.35
C THR A 46 -10.28 -5.78 -12.51
N PRO A 47 -9.20 -5.25 -13.15
CA PRO A 47 -8.13 -4.60 -12.41
C PRO A 47 -8.66 -3.53 -11.44
N GLU A 48 -8.39 -3.74 -10.17
CA GLU A 48 -8.82 -2.81 -9.12
C GLU A 48 -7.85 -1.64 -9.04
N LYS A 49 -8.39 -0.44 -9.18
CA LYS A 49 -7.64 0.80 -9.01
C LYS A 49 -7.91 1.37 -7.62
N CYS A 50 -6.88 1.66 -6.86
CA CYS A 50 -6.97 2.33 -5.57
C CYS A 50 -5.75 3.23 -5.34
N PHE A 51 -5.82 4.07 -4.31
CA PHE A 51 -4.69 4.83 -3.81
C PHE A 51 -4.22 4.13 -2.54
N GLU A 52 -3.10 3.40 -2.65
CA GLU A 52 -2.63 2.54 -1.57
C GLU A 52 -1.78 3.30 -0.57
N LYS A 53 -1.97 3.00 0.71
CA LYS A 53 -1.11 3.46 1.80
C LYS A 53 0.16 2.60 1.84
N PRO A 54 1.26 3.10 2.43
CA PRO A 54 2.44 2.28 2.65
C PRO A 54 2.11 1.00 3.37
N LEU A 55 2.50 -0.15 2.79
CA LEU A 55 2.24 -1.46 3.35
C LEU A 55 3.35 -2.47 3.04
N VAL A 56 3.39 -3.52 3.83
CA VAL A 56 3.98 -4.81 3.47
C VAL A 56 2.84 -5.80 3.22
N GLY A 57 2.89 -6.51 2.11
CA GLY A 57 1.93 -7.56 1.76
C GLY A 57 2.63 -8.87 1.48
N LEU A 58 2.09 -9.96 2.00
CA LEU A 58 2.55 -11.33 1.80
C LEU A 58 1.55 -12.10 0.95
N VAL A 59 1.99 -12.64 -0.19
CA VAL A 59 1.21 -13.62 -0.95
C VAL A 59 1.41 -14.99 -0.31
N VAL A 60 0.31 -15.58 0.14
CA VAL A 60 0.29 -16.90 0.76
C VAL A 60 -0.01 -17.98 -0.27
N GLN A 61 -0.88 -17.67 -1.23
CA GLN A 61 -1.24 -18.56 -2.34
C GLN A 61 -1.65 -17.75 -3.57
N GLY A 62 -1.30 -18.24 -4.75
CA GLY A 62 -1.61 -17.64 -6.05
C GLY A 62 -0.60 -16.58 -6.47
N THR A 63 -0.95 -15.80 -7.50
CA THR A 63 -0.10 -14.77 -8.09
C THR A 63 -0.88 -13.47 -8.21
N LYS A 64 -0.22 -12.34 -7.90
CA LYS A 64 -0.79 -11.01 -8.03
C LYS A 64 0.08 -10.16 -8.95
N HIS A 65 -0.60 -9.42 -9.82
CA HIS A 65 -0.02 -8.40 -10.68
C HIS A 65 -0.39 -7.02 -10.14
N SER A 66 0.59 -6.15 -10.00
CA SER A 66 0.37 -4.79 -9.51
C SER A 66 1.12 -3.79 -10.38
N TYR A 67 0.41 -2.83 -10.92
CA TYR A 67 0.96 -1.72 -11.69
C TYR A 67 1.11 -0.51 -10.79
N MET A 68 2.34 -0.14 -10.50
CA MET A 68 2.70 0.95 -9.61
C MET A 68 3.86 1.74 -10.21
N GLY A 69 3.80 3.06 -10.15
CA GLY A 69 4.88 3.89 -10.63
C GLY A 69 5.23 3.70 -12.11
N GLY A 70 4.28 3.26 -12.94
CA GLY A 70 4.49 2.96 -14.35
C GLY A 70 5.21 1.63 -14.62
N ARG A 71 5.40 0.79 -13.62
CA ARG A 71 6.00 -0.56 -13.71
C ARG A 71 5.01 -1.62 -13.27
N GLU A 72 5.14 -2.81 -13.84
CA GLU A 72 4.46 -4.00 -13.38
C GLU A 72 5.33 -4.77 -12.39
N TYR A 73 4.69 -5.21 -11.30
CA TYR A 73 5.27 -6.09 -10.30
C TYR A 73 4.43 -7.35 -10.25
N VAL A 74 5.07 -8.49 -10.47
CA VAL A 74 4.44 -9.82 -10.38
C VAL A 74 5.05 -10.53 -9.18
N TYR A 75 4.21 -11.02 -8.29
CA TYR A 75 4.66 -11.69 -7.08
C TYR A 75 3.68 -12.80 -6.68
N SER A 76 4.25 -13.91 -6.21
CA SER A 76 3.57 -15.18 -6.00
C SER A 76 3.74 -15.68 -4.56
N ALA A 77 3.23 -16.88 -4.30
CA ALA A 77 3.30 -17.51 -2.97
C ALA A 77 4.69 -17.45 -2.33
N SER A 78 4.73 -17.12 -1.05
CA SER A 78 5.95 -16.90 -0.23
C SER A 78 6.75 -15.65 -0.62
N GLN A 79 6.27 -14.82 -1.54
CA GLN A 79 6.86 -13.51 -1.83
C GLN A 79 6.11 -12.40 -1.12
N SER A 80 6.85 -11.38 -0.74
CA SER A 80 6.31 -10.15 -0.16
C SER A 80 6.59 -8.95 -1.04
N ILE A 81 5.66 -8.00 -1.00
CA ILE A 81 5.77 -6.69 -1.59
C ILE A 81 5.80 -5.63 -0.50
N VAL A 82 6.68 -4.67 -0.63
CA VAL A 82 6.66 -3.43 0.16
C VAL A 82 6.36 -2.27 -0.78
N ALA A 83 5.25 -1.58 -0.53
CA ALA A 83 4.97 -0.25 -1.06
C ALA A 83 5.31 0.76 0.06
N ALA A 84 6.41 1.48 -0.09
CA ALA A 84 6.95 2.33 0.99
C ALA A 84 6.37 3.75 0.99
N VAL A 85 5.66 4.14 -0.07
CA VAL A 85 5.02 5.45 -0.22
C VAL A 85 3.58 5.30 -0.67
N ASP A 86 2.78 6.28 -0.33
CA ASP A 86 1.41 6.37 -0.82
C ASP A 86 1.41 6.58 -2.34
N MET A 87 0.76 5.70 -3.08
CA MET A 87 0.72 5.79 -4.54
C MET A 87 -0.53 5.15 -5.13
N PRO A 88 -0.96 5.61 -6.32
CA PRO A 88 -2.02 4.93 -7.06
C PRO A 88 -1.52 3.58 -7.57
N ILE A 89 -2.34 2.56 -7.40
CA ILE A 89 -2.09 1.22 -7.92
C ILE A 89 -3.25 0.73 -8.75
N SER A 90 -2.95 -0.17 -9.67
CA SER A 90 -3.94 -1.00 -10.36
C SER A 90 -3.48 -2.45 -10.23
N SER A 91 -4.31 -3.33 -9.70
CA SER A 91 -3.91 -4.72 -9.46
C SER A 91 -5.00 -5.70 -9.79
N TYR A 92 -4.58 -6.92 -10.20
CA TYR A 92 -5.44 -8.08 -10.37
C TYR A 92 -4.72 -9.35 -9.89
N VAL A 93 -5.47 -10.41 -9.69
CA VAL A 93 -4.95 -11.74 -9.34
C VAL A 93 -5.10 -12.69 -10.54
N GLU A 94 -4.14 -13.58 -10.71
CA GLU A 94 -4.08 -14.49 -11.84
C GLU A 94 -4.85 -15.78 -11.51
N GLY A 95 -5.97 -16.00 -12.24
CA GLY A 95 -6.70 -17.26 -12.29
C GLY A 95 -7.09 -17.95 -10.97
N PRO A 96 -7.49 -17.22 -9.89
CA PRO A 96 -7.90 -17.90 -8.67
C PRO A 96 -9.23 -18.60 -8.87
N THR A 97 -9.43 -19.71 -8.16
CA THR A 97 -10.68 -20.48 -8.13
C THR A 97 -11.16 -20.69 -6.69
N PRO A 98 -12.39 -21.17 -6.45
CA PRO A 98 -12.83 -21.55 -5.10
C PRO A 98 -11.96 -22.62 -4.45
N GLU A 99 -11.42 -23.57 -5.25
CA GLU A 99 -10.55 -24.67 -4.81
C GLU A 99 -9.12 -24.20 -4.55
N GLU A 100 -8.63 -23.27 -5.38
CA GLU A 100 -7.33 -22.64 -5.27
C GLU A 100 -7.45 -21.11 -5.20
N PRO A 101 -7.95 -20.55 -4.10
CA PRO A 101 -8.15 -19.12 -3.96
C PRO A 101 -6.81 -18.38 -3.85
N PHE A 102 -6.79 -17.13 -4.33
CA PHE A 102 -5.72 -16.22 -3.98
C PHE A 102 -5.84 -15.82 -2.50
N LEU A 103 -4.74 -16.00 -1.74
CA LEU A 103 -4.67 -15.66 -0.32
C LEU A 103 -3.54 -14.66 -0.07
N PHE A 104 -3.87 -13.60 0.64
CA PHE A 104 -2.99 -12.47 0.89
C PHE A 104 -3.22 -11.92 2.30
N CYS A 105 -2.16 -11.54 2.98
CA CYS A 105 -2.25 -10.74 4.19
C CYS A 105 -1.34 -9.53 4.09
N TYR A 106 -1.73 -8.42 4.69
CA TYR A 106 -0.95 -7.20 4.63
C TYR A 106 -1.03 -6.41 5.92
N CYS A 107 0.02 -5.62 6.15
CA CYS A 107 0.12 -4.71 7.27
C CYS A 107 0.52 -3.33 6.76
N TYR A 108 -0.21 -2.28 7.17
CA TYR A 108 0.22 -0.91 6.89
C TYR A 108 1.49 -0.57 7.65
N LEU A 109 2.39 0.15 6.99
CA LEU A 109 3.66 0.56 7.58
C LEU A 109 3.48 1.80 8.46
N ASP A 110 3.97 1.71 9.69
CA ASP A 110 4.07 2.84 10.60
C ASP A 110 5.33 3.65 10.27
N LYS A 111 5.15 4.79 9.58
CA LYS A 111 6.24 5.66 9.15
C LYS A 111 7.03 6.24 10.33
N PRO A 112 6.41 6.79 11.39
CA PRO A 112 7.10 7.20 12.61
C PRO A 112 7.97 6.10 13.21
N LEU A 113 7.44 4.89 13.29
CA LEU A 113 8.17 3.73 13.82
C LEU A 113 9.37 3.36 12.92
N LEU A 114 9.19 3.33 11.59
CA LEU A 114 10.30 3.08 10.65
C LEU A 114 11.40 4.13 10.78
N ALA A 115 11.04 5.41 10.91
CA ALA A 115 12.00 6.48 11.08
C ALA A 115 12.78 6.33 12.41
N ALA A 116 12.09 6.01 13.52
CA ALA A 116 12.71 5.78 14.81
C ALA A 116 13.68 4.58 14.77
N LEU A 117 13.24 3.44 14.22
CA LEU A 117 14.08 2.25 14.09
C LEU A 117 15.29 2.50 13.19
N THR A 118 15.10 3.20 12.06
CA THR A 118 16.21 3.54 11.16
C THR A 118 17.26 4.42 11.85
N ALA A 119 16.83 5.34 12.72
CA ALA A 119 17.75 6.21 13.48
C ALA A 119 18.56 5.44 14.55
N GLU A 120 17.98 4.37 15.11
CA GLU A 120 18.64 3.50 16.08
C GLU A 120 19.65 2.52 15.42
N MET A 121 19.51 2.25 14.11
CA MET A 121 20.38 1.32 13.40
C MET A 121 21.77 1.91 13.16
N PRO A 122 22.83 1.08 13.17
CA PRO A 122 24.16 1.51 12.75
C PRO A 122 24.13 2.05 11.32
N ARG A 123 24.81 3.17 11.08
CA ARG A 123 24.99 3.71 9.73
C ARG A 123 25.86 2.76 8.92
N GLY A 124 25.23 1.86 8.18
CA GLY A 124 25.93 0.98 7.24
C GLY A 124 26.24 1.71 5.93
N THR A 125 27.31 1.30 5.28
CA THR A 125 27.56 1.63 3.87
C THR A 125 26.43 1.00 3.05
N GLU A 126 25.48 1.80 2.59
CA GLU A 126 24.42 1.34 1.70
C GLU A 126 25.00 0.97 0.33
N ALA A 127 25.51 -0.25 0.21
CA ALA A 127 25.78 -0.87 -1.09
C ALA A 127 24.44 -1.35 -1.67
N GLY A 128 23.71 -0.46 -2.31
CA GLY A 128 22.45 -0.79 -2.98
C GLY A 128 22.38 -0.05 -4.30
N THR A 129 21.82 -0.69 -5.31
CA THR A 129 21.55 -0.12 -6.62
C THR A 129 20.92 1.26 -6.50
N ASP A 130 21.36 2.18 -7.35
CA ASP A 130 20.95 3.61 -7.38
C ASP A 130 19.46 3.79 -7.79
N GLU A 131 18.70 2.71 -7.85
CA GLU A 131 17.28 2.74 -8.22
C GLU A 131 16.43 3.31 -7.09
N MET A 132 16.05 4.57 -7.29
CA MET A 132 15.03 5.22 -6.45
C MET A 132 13.66 4.69 -6.86
N THR A 133 13.14 3.73 -6.12
CA THR A 133 11.77 3.21 -6.29
C THR A 133 11.05 3.20 -4.94
N GLY A 134 9.74 3.39 -4.95
CA GLY A 134 8.91 3.27 -3.75
C GLY A 134 8.39 1.85 -3.52
N VAL A 135 8.77 0.86 -4.35
CA VAL A 135 8.24 -0.51 -4.32
C VAL A 135 9.37 -1.53 -4.38
N SER A 136 9.27 -2.59 -3.59
CA SER A 136 10.18 -3.73 -3.57
C SER A 136 9.38 -5.03 -3.51
N VAL A 137 9.78 -6.02 -4.31
CA VAL A 137 9.30 -7.40 -4.25
C VAL A 137 10.49 -8.29 -3.95
N ALA A 138 10.31 -9.24 -3.04
CA ALA A 138 11.36 -10.20 -2.67
C ALA A 138 10.74 -11.49 -2.10
N ASP A 139 11.53 -12.58 -2.12
CA ASP A 139 11.22 -13.79 -1.37
C ASP A 139 11.19 -13.43 0.13
N THR A 140 10.15 -13.92 0.82
CA THR A 140 9.93 -13.57 2.22
C THR A 140 10.81 -14.41 3.12
N HIS A 141 11.65 -13.75 3.92
CA HIS A 141 12.49 -14.44 4.90
C HIS A 141 11.62 -15.18 5.93
N PRO A 142 12.01 -16.40 6.39
CA PRO A 142 11.24 -17.19 7.35
C PRO A 142 10.83 -16.43 8.61
N ASP A 143 11.66 -15.54 9.11
CA ASP A 143 11.33 -14.74 10.32
C ASP A 143 10.17 -13.75 10.08
N ILE A 144 10.06 -13.20 8.86
CA ILE A 144 8.93 -12.36 8.48
C ILE A 144 7.66 -13.21 8.34
N LEU A 145 7.76 -14.41 7.73
CA LEU A 145 6.65 -15.37 7.67
C LEU A 145 6.17 -15.76 9.07
N GLU A 146 7.09 -16.07 9.97
CA GLU A 146 6.78 -16.39 11.36
C GLU A 146 6.08 -15.23 12.06
N MET A 147 6.51 -13.99 11.80
CA MET A 147 5.86 -12.81 12.35
C MET A 147 4.41 -12.65 11.85
N PHE A 148 4.16 -12.84 10.56
CA PHE A 148 2.81 -12.85 10.03
C PHE A 148 1.95 -13.95 10.66
N LEU A 149 2.49 -15.16 10.80
CA LEU A 149 1.80 -16.27 11.47
C LEU A 149 1.43 -15.92 12.92
N ARG A 150 2.38 -15.37 13.68
CA ARG A 150 2.16 -14.96 15.08
C ARG A 150 1.11 -13.84 15.20
N LEU A 151 1.06 -12.89 14.26
CA LEU A 151 0.01 -11.86 14.21
C LEU A 151 -1.36 -12.48 13.96
N ILE A 152 -1.47 -13.47 13.06
CA ILE A 152 -2.71 -14.19 12.82
C ILE A 152 -3.13 -15.01 14.04
N GLU A 153 -2.20 -15.72 14.68
CA GLU A 153 -2.47 -16.50 15.91
C GLU A 153 -2.86 -15.61 17.09
N LEU A 154 -2.41 -14.36 17.13
CA LEU A 154 -2.80 -13.40 18.16
C LEU A 154 -4.29 -13.04 18.08
N LEU A 155 -4.94 -13.18 16.92
CA LEU A 155 -6.37 -12.94 16.76
C LEU A 155 -7.22 -13.92 17.58
N GLU A 156 -6.68 -15.10 17.94
CA GLU A 156 -7.31 -16.08 18.82
C GLU A 156 -7.28 -15.67 20.31
N LYS A 157 -6.54 -14.59 20.64
CA LYS A 157 -6.32 -14.10 22.00
C LYS A 157 -6.63 -12.60 22.09
N PRO A 158 -7.88 -12.19 21.88
CA PRO A 158 -8.26 -10.78 21.74
C PRO A 158 -7.87 -9.93 22.94
N GLU A 159 -7.85 -10.50 24.15
CA GLU A 159 -7.44 -9.83 25.39
C GLU A 159 -5.95 -9.45 25.41
N GLN A 160 -5.13 -10.08 24.56
CA GLN A 160 -3.68 -9.82 24.50
C GLN A 160 -3.31 -8.84 23.38
N ILE A 161 -4.22 -8.54 22.44
CA ILE A 161 -3.94 -7.72 21.25
C ILE A 161 -3.40 -6.35 21.65
N ALA A 162 -4.06 -5.67 22.58
CA ALA A 162 -3.69 -4.31 22.97
C ALA A 162 -2.23 -4.16 23.44
N LEU A 163 -1.70 -5.18 24.09
CA LEU A 163 -0.32 -5.17 24.61
C LEU A 163 0.67 -5.82 23.64
N ARG A 164 0.32 -6.95 23.03
CA ARG A 164 1.27 -7.72 22.22
C ARG A 164 1.40 -7.22 20.79
N ALA A 165 0.30 -6.76 20.16
CA ALA A 165 0.35 -6.33 18.78
C ALA A 165 1.36 -5.20 18.53
N PRO A 166 1.45 -4.13 19.35
CA PRO A 166 2.47 -3.08 19.16
C PRO A 166 3.91 -3.59 19.22
N MET A 167 4.21 -4.55 20.11
CA MET A 167 5.55 -5.15 20.20
C MET A 167 5.88 -5.97 18.96
N MET A 168 4.93 -6.79 18.49
CA MET A 168 5.09 -7.63 17.32
C MET A 168 5.17 -6.80 16.04
N LEU A 169 4.41 -5.73 15.92
CA LEU A 169 4.51 -4.79 14.81
C LEU A 169 5.86 -4.07 14.80
N ARG A 170 6.40 -3.69 15.98
CA ARG A 170 7.76 -3.14 16.07
C ARG A 170 8.81 -4.15 15.57
N GLU A 171 8.69 -5.43 15.97
CA GLU A 171 9.56 -6.51 15.50
C GLU A 171 9.43 -6.71 13.97
N LEU A 172 8.21 -6.74 13.43
CA LEU A 172 7.98 -6.82 11.97
C LEU A 172 8.67 -5.69 11.22
N HIS A 173 8.52 -4.45 11.67
CA HIS A 173 9.15 -3.29 11.01
C HIS A 173 10.68 -3.37 11.07
N TYR A 174 11.25 -3.84 12.18
CA TYR A 174 12.70 -4.10 12.29
C TYR A 174 13.16 -5.18 11.30
N LEU A 175 12.45 -6.33 11.24
CA LEU A 175 12.75 -7.40 10.30
C LEU A 175 12.69 -6.92 8.83
N LEU A 176 11.74 -6.06 8.49
CA LEU A 176 11.67 -5.45 7.17
C LEU A 176 12.88 -4.56 6.87
N LEU A 177 13.38 -3.81 7.86
CA LEU A 177 14.55 -2.94 7.69
C LEU A 177 15.85 -3.73 7.46
N ILE A 178 15.96 -4.96 7.97
CA ILE A 178 17.14 -5.83 7.76
C ILE A 178 16.96 -6.84 6.62
N SER A 179 15.77 -6.91 6.01
CA SER A 179 15.45 -7.78 4.87
C SER A 179 15.89 -7.16 3.53
N PRO A 180 15.69 -7.86 2.39
CA PRO A 180 15.87 -7.30 1.06
C PRO A 180 15.07 -6.01 0.81
N HIS A 181 13.93 -5.80 1.50
CA HIS A 181 13.17 -4.55 1.43
C HIS A 181 13.83 -3.37 2.17
N GLY A 182 14.79 -3.66 3.04
CA GLY A 182 15.39 -2.68 3.93
C GLY A 182 16.10 -1.54 3.21
N HIS A 183 16.65 -1.79 2.02
CA HIS A 183 17.33 -0.74 1.25
C HIS A 183 16.39 0.42 0.88
N ILE A 184 15.14 0.14 0.48
CA ILE A 184 14.14 1.18 0.19
C ILE A 184 13.70 1.86 1.48
N LEU A 185 13.33 1.07 2.50
CA LEU A 185 12.81 1.59 3.75
C LEU A 185 13.81 2.50 4.47
N ARG A 186 15.09 2.08 4.56
CA ARG A 186 16.14 2.89 5.19
C ARG A 186 16.40 4.18 4.42
N ARG A 187 16.55 4.12 3.08
CA ARG A 187 16.79 5.31 2.25
C ARG A 187 15.71 6.38 2.39
N LEU A 188 14.44 5.98 2.46
CA LEU A 188 13.32 6.90 2.63
C LEU A 188 13.29 7.53 4.03
N ASN A 189 13.83 6.85 5.04
CA ASN A 189 13.82 7.30 6.42
C ASN A 189 15.16 7.91 6.88
N THR A 190 16.22 7.88 6.05
CA THR A 190 17.52 8.51 6.38
C THR A 190 17.45 10.00 6.10
N LEU A 191 17.56 10.81 7.16
CA LEU A 191 17.49 12.27 7.10
C LEU A 191 18.56 12.86 6.16
N GLY A 192 18.18 13.89 5.40
CA GLY A 192 19.08 14.63 4.50
C GLY A 192 19.32 13.97 3.15
N THR A 193 18.85 12.75 2.91
CA THR A 193 18.95 12.10 1.60
C THR A 193 17.92 12.66 0.61
N GLN A 194 18.21 12.56 -0.69
CA GLN A 194 17.25 12.96 -1.73
C GLN A 194 15.96 12.13 -1.68
N ASN A 195 16.04 10.86 -1.26
CA ASN A 195 14.91 9.97 -1.09
C ASN A 195 14.00 10.46 0.05
N HIS A 196 14.59 10.84 1.18
CA HIS A 196 13.86 11.42 2.30
C HIS A 196 13.19 12.74 1.91
N GLN A 197 13.90 13.62 1.20
CA GLN A 197 13.33 14.88 0.70
C GLN A 197 12.16 14.65 -0.27
N ALA A 198 12.28 13.66 -1.19
CA ALA A 198 11.18 13.27 -2.08
C ALA A 198 9.99 12.70 -1.30
N MET A 199 10.24 11.89 -0.25
CA MET A 199 9.20 11.39 0.65
C MET A 199 8.48 12.53 1.39
N GLN A 200 9.22 13.52 1.89
CA GLN A 200 8.63 14.73 2.49
C GLN A 200 7.74 15.49 1.51
N ALA A 201 8.12 15.54 0.22
CA ALA A 201 7.29 16.15 -0.81
C ALA A 201 5.97 15.37 -1.03
N VAL A 202 6.01 14.04 -1.03
CA VAL A 202 4.80 13.18 -1.10
C VAL A 202 3.88 13.48 0.09
N GLU A 203 4.42 13.51 1.30
CA GLU A 203 3.65 13.79 2.52
C GLU A 203 3.06 15.20 2.52
N TRP A 204 3.84 16.18 2.06
CA TRP A 204 3.34 17.55 1.97
C TRP A 204 2.15 17.62 1.01
N ILE A 205 2.23 17.02 -0.17
CA ILE A 205 1.10 16.99 -1.12
C ILE A 205 -0.10 16.28 -0.51
N ARG A 206 0.09 15.17 0.20
CA ARG A 206 -1.03 14.48 0.89
C ARG A 206 -1.74 15.34 1.90
N ARG A 207 -1.02 16.11 2.69
CA ARG A 207 -1.61 17.01 3.68
C ARG A 207 -2.27 18.23 3.05
N ASN A 208 -1.80 18.66 1.87
CA ASN A 208 -2.18 19.90 1.21
C ASN A 208 -2.84 19.71 -0.16
N TYR A 209 -3.34 18.51 -0.48
CA TYR A 209 -3.84 18.18 -1.82
C TYR A 209 -5.01 19.08 -2.28
N ARG A 210 -5.77 19.65 -1.35
CA ARG A 210 -6.92 20.52 -1.62
C ARG A 210 -6.52 21.89 -2.17
N THR A 211 -5.30 22.33 -1.89
CA THR A 211 -4.82 23.66 -2.29
C THR A 211 -4.08 23.61 -3.63
N THR A 212 -3.91 24.77 -4.26
CA THR A 212 -3.13 24.88 -5.50
C THR A 212 -1.65 24.56 -5.22
N LEU A 213 -1.10 23.56 -5.89
CA LEU A 213 0.30 23.15 -5.76
C LEU A 213 1.19 24.08 -6.60
N ARG A 214 2.12 24.77 -5.93
CA ARG A 214 3.18 25.55 -6.57
C ARG A 214 4.50 24.79 -6.41
N ILE A 215 5.03 24.25 -7.52
CA ILE A 215 6.22 23.37 -7.52
C ILE A 215 7.43 24.08 -6.91
N ALA A 216 7.67 25.36 -7.24
CA ALA A 216 8.78 26.11 -6.68
C ALA A 216 8.71 26.29 -5.15
N THR A 217 7.49 26.39 -4.60
CA THR A 217 7.27 26.45 -3.15
C THR A 217 7.55 25.10 -2.51
N LEU A 218 6.99 24.02 -3.06
CA LEU A 218 7.25 22.66 -2.57
C LEU A 218 8.75 22.32 -2.60
N ALA A 219 9.44 22.63 -3.70
CA ALA A 219 10.87 22.37 -3.85
C ALA A 219 11.70 23.07 -2.75
N ARG A 220 11.40 24.35 -2.47
CA ARG A 220 12.04 25.07 -1.37
C ARG A 220 11.76 24.45 0.00
N GLN A 221 10.54 24.01 0.27
CA GLN A 221 10.15 23.41 1.55
C GLN A 221 10.91 22.11 1.84
N VAL A 222 11.22 21.33 0.80
CA VAL A 222 11.95 20.07 0.94
C VAL A 222 13.46 20.21 0.60
N ASN A 223 13.97 21.43 0.50
CA ASN A 223 15.37 21.72 0.20
C ASN A 223 15.89 21.09 -1.12
N MET A 224 15.06 21.12 -2.17
CA MET A 224 15.41 20.60 -3.49
C MET A 224 15.32 21.70 -4.56
N SER A 225 16.08 21.58 -5.65
CA SER A 225 15.76 22.31 -6.88
C SER A 225 14.49 21.75 -7.52
N THR A 226 13.78 22.56 -8.30
CA THR A 226 12.56 22.10 -9.00
C THR A 226 12.84 20.92 -9.94
N ALA A 227 13.98 20.93 -10.66
CA ALA A 227 14.37 19.86 -11.55
C ALA A 227 14.63 18.54 -10.78
N ASN A 228 15.36 18.62 -9.65
CA ASN A 228 15.66 17.46 -8.83
C ASN A 228 14.38 16.92 -8.14
N LEU A 229 13.50 17.81 -7.66
CA LEU A 229 12.19 17.42 -7.13
C LEU A 229 11.40 16.61 -8.17
N HIS A 230 11.26 17.12 -9.40
CA HIS A 230 10.54 16.40 -10.45
C HIS A 230 11.14 15.03 -10.73
N ARG A 231 12.48 14.95 -10.86
CA ARG A 231 13.19 13.70 -11.12
C ARG A 231 12.99 12.68 -10.00
N CYS A 232 13.29 13.07 -8.75
CA CYS A 232 13.21 12.18 -7.59
C CYS A 232 11.77 11.76 -7.28
N PHE A 233 10.83 12.69 -7.36
CA PHE A 233 9.42 12.42 -7.14
C PHE A 233 8.86 11.42 -8.17
N LYS A 234 9.24 11.58 -9.45
CA LYS A 234 8.82 10.67 -10.51
C LYS A 234 9.45 9.28 -10.36
N LEU A 235 10.71 9.19 -9.96
CA LEU A 235 11.37 7.92 -9.69
C LEU A 235 10.69 7.19 -8.53
N LEU A 236 10.31 7.91 -7.48
CA LEU A 236 9.68 7.35 -6.28
C LEU A 236 8.24 6.90 -6.50
N THR A 237 7.42 7.71 -7.21
CA THR A 237 5.97 7.52 -7.33
C THR A 237 5.51 7.15 -8.74
N GLY A 238 6.38 7.24 -9.75
CA GLY A 238 6.06 7.11 -11.17
C GLY A 238 5.34 8.32 -11.78
N LEU A 239 5.01 9.33 -10.99
CA LEU A 239 4.20 10.48 -11.37
C LEU A 239 4.94 11.79 -11.15
N SER A 240 4.57 12.82 -11.91
CA SER A 240 4.96 14.18 -11.53
C SER A 240 4.15 14.63 -10.30
N PRO A 241 4.66 15.61 -9.49
CA PRO A 241 3.93 16.11 -8.32
C PRO A 241 2.51 16.58 -8.62
N LEU A 242 2.29 17.24 -9.77
CA LEU A 242 0.95 17.68 -10.20
C LEU A 242 0.03 16.52 -10.59
N GLN A 243 0.56 15.51 -11.29
CA GLN A 243 -0.21 14.31 -11.62
C GLN A 243 -0.60 13.54 -10.35
N TYR A 244 0.33 13.42 -9.40
CA TYR A 244 0.09 12.78 -8.12
C TYR A 244 -1.01 13.50 -7.33
N GLN A 245 -0.92 14.83 -7.16
CA GLN A 245 -1.96 15.62 -6.49
C GLN A 245 -3.33 15.42 -7.14
N LYS A 246 -3.36 15.42 -8.46
CA LYS A 246 -4.59 15.23 -9.23
C LYS A 246 -5.21 13.86 -9.00
N GLN A 247 -4.43 12.80 -9.08
CA GLN A 247 -4.94 11.45 -8.79
C GLN A 247 -5.41 11.35 -7.34
N LEU A 248 -4.64 11.85 -6.38
CA LEU A 248 -5.05 11.86 -4.97
C LEU A 248 -6.42 12.55 -4.77
N ARG A 249 -6.66 13.70 -5.44
CA ARG A 249 -7.97 14.36 -5.43
C ARG A 249 -9.09 13.49 -5.97
N LEU A 250 -8.84 12.79 -7.09
CA LEU A 250 -9.84 11.93 -7.72
C LEU A 250 -10.20 10.72 -6.85
N TYR A 251 -9.19 10.06 -6.27
CA TYR A 251 -9.41 8.93 -5.37
C TYR A 251 -10.09 9.34 -4.07
N GLU A 252 -9.72 10.48 -3.51
CA GLU A 252 -10.38 11.01 -2.32
C GLU A 252 -11.82 11.45 -2.60
N ALA A 253 -12.11 12.04 -3.76
CA ALA A 253 -13.48 12.33 -4.18
C ALA A 253 -14.30 11.04 -4.34
N GLN A 254 -13.71 9.99 -4.91
CA GLN A 254 -14.36 8.67 -5.00
C GLN A 254 -14.67 8.10 -3.61
N ARG A 255 -13.73 8.17 -2.67
CA ARG A 255 -13.92 7.75 -1.27
C ARG A 255 -15.08 8.51 -0.61
N LEU A 256 -15.09 9.84 -0.71
CA LEU A 256 -16.16 10.68 -0.18
C LEU A 256 -17.54 10.29 -0.75
N MET A 257 -17.62 10.04 -2.05
CA MET A 257 -18.86 9.61 -2.69
C MET A 257 -19.30 8.21 -2.27
N LEU A 258 -18.36 7.26 -2.14
CA LEU A 258 -18.69 5.86 -1.81
C LEU A 258 -19.08 5.67 -0.35
N PHE A 259 -18.29 6.23 0.58
CA PHE A 259 -18.40 5.92 2.02
C PHE A 259 -19.09 7.05 2.82
N GLU A 260 -18.93 8.32 2.43
CA GLU A 260 -19.58 9.43 3.11
C GLU A 260 -20.88 9.89 2.42
N ASN A 261 -21.31 9.20 1.37
CA ASN A 261 -22.52 9.52 0.59
C ASN A 261 -22.53 10.96 0.01
N GLU A 262 -21.36 11.55 -0.22
CA GLU A 262 -21.27 12.89 -0.79
C GLU A 262 -21.77 12.92 -2.24
N ARG A 263 -22.42 14.03 -2.60
CA ARG A 263 -22.76 14.30 -4.00
C ARG A 263 -21.49 14.59 -4.80
N ALA A 264 -21.44 14.21 -6.07
CA ALA A 264 -20.28 14.42 -6.93
C ALA A 264 -19.79 15.87 -6.98
N SER A 265 -20.71 16.84 -6.98
CA SER A 265 -20.35 18.26 -6.92
C SER A 265 -19.72 18.65 -5.58
N ALA A 266 -20.27 18.19 -4.47
CA ALA A 266 -19.74 18.48 -3.14
C ALA A 266 -18.36 17.82 -2.96
N ALA A 267 -18.21 16.55 -3.35
CA ALA A 267 -16.94 15.84 -3.34
C ALA A 267 -15.87 16.58 -4.17
N ALA A 268 -16.22 17.04 -5.39
CA ALA A 268 -15.30 17.80 -6.24
C ALA A 268 -14.76 19.06 -5.55
N PHE A 269 -15.63 19.87 -4.96
CA PHE A 269 -15.20 21.07 -4.24
C PHE A 269 -14.40 20.75 -2.97
N LYS A 270 -14.82 19.74 -2.20
CA LYS A 270 -14.10 19.30 -0.98
C LYS A 270 -12.66 18.88 -1.26
N VAL A 271 -12.39 18.31 -2.44
CA VAL A 271 -11.03 17.89 -2.81
C VAL A 271 -10.24 18.96 -3.58
N GLY A 272 -10.81 20.16 -3.77
CA GLY A 272 -10.12 21.32 -4.33
C GLY A 272 -10.25 21.49 -5.85
N TYR A 273 -11.30 20.94 -6.48
CA TYR A 273 -11.68 21.33 -7.84
C TYR A 273 -12.50 22.61 -7.80
N GLU A 274 -12.22 23.52 -8.73
CA GLU A 274 -12.98 24.76 -8.92
C GLU A 274 -14.09 24.62 -9.99
N SER A 275 -13.99 23.55 -10.81
CA SER A 275 -14.94 23.28 -11.91
C SER A 275 -15.44 21.84 -11.89
N ILE A 276 -16.76 21.66 -11.75
CA ILE A 276 -17.41 20.35 -11.80
C ILE A 276 -17.24 19.70 -13.18
N THR A 277 -17.25 20.49 -14.25
CA THR A 277 -17.04 19.98 -15.62
C THR A 277 -15.63 19.41 -15.77
N GLN A 278 -14.62 20.11 -15.25
CA GLN A 278 -13.25 19.61 -15.25
C GLN A 278 -13.15 18.32 -14.42
N PHE A 279 -13.68 18.30 -13.21
CA PHE A 279 -13.71 17.13 -12.34
C PHE A 279 -14.33 15.92 -13.04
N THR A 280 -15.54 16.06 -13.59
CA THR A 280 -16.26 14.95 -14.25
C THR A 280 -15.48 14.37 -15.43
N ARG A 281 -14.86 15.23 -16.25
CA ARG A 281 -14.02 14.81 -17.37
C ARG A 281 -12.79 14.04 -16.90
N GLU A 282 -12.11 14.54 -15.87
CA GLU A 282 -10.90 13.91 -15.32
C GLU A 282 -11.22 12.62 -14.59
N TYR A 283 -12.31 12.59 -13.83
CA TYR A 283 -12.82 11.40 -13.15
C TYR A 283 -13.13 10.27 -14.14
N LYS A 284 -13.88 10.59 -15.23
CA LYS A 284 -14.18 9.61 -16.29
C LYS A 284 -12.92 9.07 -16.94
N ARG A 285 -11.91 9.91 -17.15
CA ARG A 285 -10.62 9.47 -17.74
C ARG A 285 -9.88 8.53 -16.79
N GLU A 286 -9.92 8.75 -15.50
CA GLU A 286 -9.24 7.93 -14.50
C GLU A 286 -9.97 6.60 -14.24
N PHE A 287 -11.28 6.65 -14.04
CA PHE A 287 -12.08 5.50 -13.61
C PHE A 287 -12.90 4.84 -14.74
N GLY A 288 -12.88 5.41 -15.94
CA GLY A 288 -13.62 4.89 -17.11
C GLY A 288 -15.06 5.36 -17.21
N GLU A 289 -15.69 5.70 -16.09
CA GLU A 289 -17.09 6.10 -15.99
C GLU A 289 -17.26 7.46 -15.29
N PRO A 290 -18.36 8.20 -15.58
CA PRO A 290 -18.70 9.40 -14.81
C PRO A 290 -18.94 9.09 -13.32
N PRO A 291 -18.72 10.08 -12.41
CA PRO A 291 -18.77 9.86 -10.98
C PRO A 291 -20.02 9.13 -10.47
N LEU A 292 -21.20 9.56 -10.92
CA LEU A 292 -22.47 8.95 -10.48
C LEU A 292 -22.59 7.47 -10.90
N ARG A 293 -22.23 7.14 -12.14
CA ARG A 293 -22.32 5.76 -12.64
C ARG A 293 -21.33 4.85 -11.91
N ASP A 294 -20.08 5.28 -11.77
CA ASP A 294 -19.05 4.53 -11.04
C ASP A 294 -19.48 4.27 -9.58
N THR A 295 -20.00 5.31 -8.91
CA THR A 295 -20.46 5.20 -7.53
C THR A 295 -21.62 4.22 -7.39
N HIS A 296 -22.62 4.30 -8.26
CA HIS A 296 -23.75 3.35 -8.24
C HIS A 296 -23.31 1.91 -8.47
N ARG A 297 -22.47 1.67 -9.48
CA ARG A 297 -21.95 0.34 -9.79
C ARG A 297 -21.15 -0.23 -8.62
N ARG A 298 -20.23 0.55 -8.04
CA ARG A 298 -19.37 0.09 -6.93
C ARG A 298 -20.14 -0.17 -5.66
N ARG A 299 -21.16 0.62 -5.33
CA ARG A 299 -22.05 0.35 -4.18
C ARG A 299 -22.83 -0.94 -4.36
N GLY A 300 -23.33 -1.21 -5.57
CA GLY A 300 -23.98 -2.49 -5.88
C GLY A 300 -23.03 -3.67 -5.69
N THR A 301 -21.78 -3.57 -6.10
CA THR A 301 -20.77 -4.61 -5.95
C THR A 301 -20.29 -4.73 -4.49
N ALA A 302 -20.13 -3.62 -3.76
CA ALA A 302 -19.71 -3.63 -2.35
C ALA A 302 -20.75 -4.27 -1.43
N ALA A 303 -22.05 -4.08 -1.72
CA ALA A 303 -23.13 -4.75 -1.01
C ALA A 303 -23.09 -6.28 -1.16
N LEU A 304 -22.50 -6.78 -2.26
CA LEU A 304 -22.35 -8.23 -2.53
C LEU A 304 -21.02 -8.79 -1.99
N SER A 305 -19.99 -7.96 -1.77
CA SER A 305 -18.63 -8.41 -1.44
C SER A 305 -18.17 -8.13 0.00
N GLY A 306 -19.02 -7.55 0.87
CA GLY A 306 -18.71 -7.34 2.29
C GLY A 306 -17.48 -6.49 2.56
N ARG A 307 -17.13 -5.54 1.68
CA ARG A 307 -15.93 -4.69 1.80
C ARG A 307 -16.08 -3.72 2.98
N PRO A 308 -15.20 -3.76 3.98
CA PRO A 308 -15.14 -2.73 5.00
C PRO A 308 -14.54 -1.43 4.44
N GLU A 309 -14.83 -0.33 5.12
CA GLU A 309 -14.25 0.98 4.83
C GLU A 309 -12.71 0.97 4.92
N PRO A 310 -12.01 1.70 4.03
CA PRO A 310 -10.56 1.86 4.10
C PRO A 310 -10.12 2.79 5.24
#